data_53de0be29d65b9edaa53c1354e2cefdf
#
_entry.id   53de0be29d65b9edaa53c1354e2cefdf
#
_cell.length_a   1.000
_cell.length_b   1.000
_cell.length_c   1.000
_cell.angle_alpha   90.00
_cell.angle_beta   90.00
_cell.angle_gamma   90.00
#
_symmetry.space_group_name_H-M   'P 1'
#
loop_
_entity.id
_entity.type
_entity.pdbx_description
1 polymer ?
#
loop_
_entity_poly.entity_id
_entity_poly.type
_entity_poly.pdbx_seq_one_letter_code
_entity_poly.pdbx_strand_id
1 'polypeptide(L)'
;MNEHFTSYTSITLAGEDSFIRWVRHGEGDAEWRNWMARHAEKQETVEEARKIVLSLTGSAINDLSPSGKTELWDRIHESIQSGTQQRAKKSLKPLWIWGLAAAATLALFVWISNLTASDKSMANAGEKKEVVLPEESAVTLNAESSITYRDKSFNQDRKLYLEGEAFFKVQKGSTFTVHTDYGTVTVLGTSFNVIARDGRFEVTCYTGKVKVESSPKEQQIITAGESATRSKSDKKLNRSTFEVIADTPDWMEGKFSYENQPLVDVISELERQYDINVKLEAGLKDLKYTGLFESGNLDSALYLITWPLHLKS
;
A
#
# COMPACT_ATOMS: atom_id res chain seq x y z
N MET A 1 34.18 12.95 13.76
CA MET A 1 32.82 12.35 13.76
C MET A 1 32.58 11.74 12.41
N ASN A 2 32.20 10.48 12.35
CA ASN A 2 32.13 9.72 11.10
C ASN A 2 31.01 10.21 10.19
N GLU A 3 31.25 10.28 8.88
CA GLU A 3 30.27 10.60 7.83
C GLU A 3 29.14 9.55 7.73
N HIS A 4 29.22 8.45 8.46
CA HIS A 4 28.23 7.38 8.52
C HIS A 4 26.83 7.83 8.96
N PHE A 5 26.72 8.88 9.75
CA PHE A 5 25.43 9.35 10.29
C PHE A 5 24.52 10.01 9.25
N THR A 6 25.06 10.34 8.07
CA THR A 6 24.23 10.91 6.98
C THR A 6 23.21 9.93 6.39
N SER A 7 23.45 8.62 6.53
CA SER A 7 22.52 7.57 6.07
C SER A 7 21.52 7.11 7.13
N TYR A 8 21.64 7.62 8.37
CA TYR A 8 20.79 7.17 9.48
C TYR A 8 19.39 7.80 9.43
N THR A 9 18.39 6.97 9.77
CA THR A 9 17.02 7.43 10.08
C THR A 9 16.95 7.92 11.53
N SER A 10 15.87 8.59 11.91
CA SER A 10 15.64 9.03 13.29
C SER A 10 15.69 7.87 14.31
N ILE A 11 15.19 6.69 13.93
CA ILE A 11 15.19 5.49 14.79
C ILE A 11 16.61 4.93 14.95
N THR A 12 17.36 4.80 13.86
CA THR A 12 18.74 4.29 13.91
C THR A 12 19.66 5.24 14.65
N LEU A 13 19.47 6.54 14.48
CA LEU A 13 20.22 7.57 15.19
C LEU A 13 19.89 7.57 16.69
N ALA A 14 18.63 7.39 17.07
CA ALA A 14 18.21 7.29 18.48
C ALA A 14 18.75 6.04 19.20
N GLY A 15 19.17 5.01 18.47
CA GLY A 15 19.82 3.80 18.99
C GLY A 15 21.34 3.90 19.10
N GLU A 16 21.96 4.99 18.62
CA GLU A 16 23.42 5.15 18.60
C GLU A 16 23.95 5.63 19.95
N ASP A 17 24.88 4.89 20.54
CA ASP A 17 25.41 5.18 21.88
C ASP A 17 26.00 6.59 22.02
N SER A 18 26.69 7.07 21.00
CA SER A 18 27.29 8.43 21.00
C SER A 18 26.20 9.51 20.97
N PHE A 19 25.11 9.29 20.23
CA PHE A 19 23.96 10.19 20.18
C PHE A 19 23.19 10.20 21.51
N ILE A 20 22.95 9.04 22.10
CA ILE A 20 22.27 8.90 23.40
C ILE A 20 23.05 9.64 24.47
N ARG A 21 24.39 9.49 24.54
CA ARG A 21 25.24 10.18 25.51
C ARG A 21 25.22 11.69 25.30
N TRP A 22 25.24 12.15 24.06
CA TRP A 22 25.10 13.59 23.78
C TRP A 22 23.75 14.13 24.26
N VAL A 23 22.65 13.49 23.92
CA VAL A 23 21.31 13.96 24.28
C VAL A 23 21.07 13.93 25.79
N ARG A 24 21.62 12.94 26.51
CA ARG A 24 21.42 12.75 27.97
C ARG A 24 22.41 13.52 28.83
N HIS A 25 23.66 13.58 28.43
CA HIS A 25 24.75 14.06 29.28
C HIS A 25 25.54 15.21 28.66
N GLY A 26 25.23 15.60 27.42
CA GLY A 26 25.98 16.67 26.73
C GLY A 26 27.37 16.24 26.26
N GLU A 27 27.69 14.94 26.32
CA GLU A 27 28.99 14.46 25.89
C GLU A 27 29.18 14.61 24.38
N GLY A 28 30.30 15.22 23.95
CA GLY A 28 30.58 15.46 22.53
C GLY A 28 29.76 16.60 21.90
N ASP A 29 29.22 17.53 22.68
CA ASP A 29 28.35 18.61 22.21
C ASP A 29 28.97 19.47 21.09
N ALA A 30 30.25 19.80 21.18
CA ALA A 30 30.95 20.55 20.14
C ALA A 30 31.03 19.78 18.81
N GLU A 31 31.21 18.48 18.88
CA GLU A 31 31.28 17.61 17.69
C GLU A 31 29.92 17.45 17.01
N TRP A 32 28.86 17.26 17.79
CA TRP A 32 27.50 17.15 17.30
C TRP A 32 27.00 18.46 16.70
N ARG A 33 27.28 19.63 17.34
CA ARG A 33 26.94 20.93 16.75
C ARG A 33 27.67 21.20 15.44
N ASN A 34 28.96 20.86 15.37
CA ASN A 34 29.75 21.03 14.14
C ASN A 34 29.27 20.09 13.03
N TRP A 35 28.82 18.88 13.38
CA TRP A 35 28.25 17.96 12.42
C TRP A 35 26.91 18.47 11.89
N MET A 36 25.99 18.94 12.77
CA MET A 36 24.70 19.52 12.39
C MET A 36 24.86 20.78 11.52
N ALA A 37 25.85 21.61 11.81
CA ALA A 37 26.13 22.80 11.00
C ALA A 37 26.55 22.47 9.56
N ARG A 38 27.16 21.29 9.34
CA ARG A 38 27.54 20.81 8.01
C ARG A 38 26.45 20.02 7.29
N HIS A 39 25.45 19.54 8.02
CA HIS A 39 24.36 18.69 7.51
C HIS A 39 23.01 19.27 7.92
N ALA A 40 22.71 20.48 7.44
CA ALA A 40 21.48 21.22 7.78
C ALA A 40 20.20 20.44 7.34
N GLU A 41 20.31 19.62 6.29
CA GLU A 41 19.24 18.76 5.79
C GLU A 41 18.85 17.63 6.76
N LYS A 42 19.69 17.33 7.77
CA LYS A 42 19.48 16.30 8.78
C LYS A 42 18.91 16.83 10.10
N GLN A 43 18.66 18.11 10.20
CA GLN A 43 18.21 18.76 11.44
C GLN A 43 16.89 18.15 11.94
N GLU A 44 15.95 17.91 11.05
CA GLU A 44 14.65 17.28 11.38
C GLU A 44 14.85 15.86 11.93
N THR A 45 15.68 15.05 11.27
CA THR A 45 16.03 13.68 11.69
C THR A 45 16.65 13.65 13.08
N VAL A 46 17.52 14.62 13.40
CA VAL A 46 18.16 14.76 14.71
C VAL A 46 17.16 15.15 15.79
N GLU A 47 16.25 16.09 15.51
CA GLU A 47 15.22 16.50 16.46
C GLU A 47 14.20 15.38 16.75
N GLU A 48 13.83 14.61 15.75
CA GLU A 48 12.98 13.42 15.96
C GLU A 48 13.70 12.36 16.79
N ALA A 49 14.96 12.04 16.48
CA ALA A 49 15.76 11.10 17.24
C ALA A 49 15.92 11.57 18.71
N ARG A 50 16.12 12.87 18.93
CA ARG A 50 16.20 13.45 20.27
C ARG A 50 14.91 13.29 21.06
N LYS A 51 13.74 13.49 20.43
CA LYS A 51 12.43 13.27 21.06
C LYS A 51 12.28 11.79 21.47
N ILE A 52 12.71 10.84 20.62
CA ILE A 52 12.68 9.41 20.93
C ILE A 52 13.54 9.10 22.16
N VAL A 53 14.79 9.55 22.19
CA VAL A 53 15.70 9.32 23.32
C VAL A 53 15.15 9.92 24.63
N LEU A 54 14.56 11.12 24.59
CA LEU A 54 13.97 11.78 25.75
C LEU A 54 12.66 11.12 26.20
N SER A 55 11.86 10.57 25.29
CA SER A 55 10.62 9.86 25.63
C SER A 55 10.87 8.51 26.29
N LEU A 56 11.97 7.85 25.99
CA LEU A 56 12.41 6.59 26.61
C LEU A 56 13.00 6.80 28.01
N THR A 57 13.28 8.04 28.40
CA THR A 57 13.66 8.42 29.76
C THR A 57 12.42 8.80 30.54
N GLY A 58 11.57 7.80 30.82
CA GLY A 58 10.41 7.98 31.68
C GLY A 58 10.81 8.56 33.04
N SER A 59 10.19 9.64 33.40
CA SER A 59 10.18 10.39 34.63
C SER A 59 10.08 9.50 35.89
N ALA A 60 11.19 9.07 36.47
CA ALA A 60 11.17 8.46 37.79
C ALA A 60 12.40 8.75 38.68
N ILE A 61 13.41 9.50 38.24
CA ILE A 61 14.66 9.65 39.02
C ILE A 61 15.02 11.12 39.34
N ASN A 62 14.37 12.12 38.78
CA ASN A 62 14.79 13.52 38.92
C ASN A 62 14.06 14.35 40.00
N ASP A 63 13.09 13.80 40.73
CA ASP A 63 12.32 14.54 41.76
C ASP A 63 12.66 14.18 43.21
N LEU A 64 13.80 13.50 43.45
CA LEU A 64 14.26 13.30 44.82
C LEU A 64 15.10 14.50 45.28
N SER A 65 14.58 15.21 46.27
CA SER A 65 15.33 16.25 46.99
C SER A 65 16.64 15.68 47.55
N PRO A 66 17.66 16.52 47.82
CA PRO A 66 18.92 16.04 48.42
C PRO A 66 18.74 15.22 49.71
N SER A 67 17.72 15.53 50.51
CA SER A 67 17.33 14.77 51.70
C SER A 67 16.72 13.41 51.36
N GLY A 68 15.96 13.28 50.27
CA GLY A 68 15.38 12.02 49.83
C GLY A 68 16.41 11.02 49.31
N LYS A 69 17.53 11.51 48.76
CA LYS A 69 18.66 10.66 48.34
C LYS A 69 19.40 10.05 49.55
N THR A 70 19.58 10.81 50.59
CA THR A 70 20.24 10.34 51.83
C THR A 70 19.39 9.31 52.54
N GLU A 71 18.07 9.51 52.62
CA GLU A 71 17.14 8.58 53.25
C GLU A 71 17.03 7.28 52.44
N LEU A 72 17.14 7.30 51.10
CA LEU A 72 17.17 6.15 50.25
C LEU A 72 18.49 5.36 50.46
N TRP A 73 19.62 6.04 50.57
CA TRP A 73 20.90 5.41 50.85
C TRP A 73 20.95 4.76 52.22
N ASP A 74 20.39 5.39 53.26
CA ASP A 74 20.31 4.83 54.60
C ASP A 74 19.46 3.56 54.64
N ARG A 75 18.31 3.54 53.96
CA ARG A 75 17.48 2.32 53.82
C ARG A 75 18.18 1.22 53.06
N ILE A 76 18.97 1.53 52.03
CA ILE A 76 19.75 0.52 51.29
C ILE A 76 20.87 -0.02 52.20
N HIS A 77 21.56 0.78 52.99
CA HIS A 77 22.58 0.35 53.92
C HIS A 77 21.99 -0.50 55.06
N GLU A 78 20.84 -0.17 55.60
CA GLU A 78 20.14 -0.92 56.64
C GLU A 78 19.65 -2.27 56.08
N SER A 79 19.20 -2.36 54.85
CA SER A 79 18.81 -3.58 54.20
C SER A 79 19.99 -4.53 53.87
N ILE A 80 21.20 -3.97 53.69
CA ILE A 80 22.42 -4.74 53.47
C ILE A 80 22.99 -5.31 54.78
N GLN A 81 22.87 -4.54 55.90
CA GLN A 81 23.38 -4.97 57.20
C GLN A 81 22.44 -5.94 57.95
N SER A 82 21.15 -5.93 57.69
CA SER A 82 20.16 -6.84 58.26
C SER A 82 20.06 -8.21 57.51
N GLY A 83 20.90 -8.41 56.52
CA GLY A 83 20.94 -9.63 55.68
C GLY A 83 21.70 -10.81 56.32
N THR A 84 21.43 -11.14 57.60
CA THR A 84 21.89 -12.42 58.16
C THR A 84 20.99 -13.56 57.71
N GLN A 85 21.54 -14.37 56.81
CA GLN A 85 21.30 -15.79 56.62
C GLN A 85 19.88 -16.35 56.92
N GLN A 86 18.98 -16.18 56.00
CA GLN A 86 18.11 -17.28 55.68
C GLN A 86 18.45 -17.76 54.26
N ARG A 87 19.14 -18.87 54.14
CA ARG A 87 19.24 -19.67 52.93
C ARG A 87 17.84 -20.10 52.54
N ALA A 88 17.05 -19.20 51.98
CA ALA A 88 15.90 -19.62 51.19
C ALA A 88 16.47 -20.48 50.06
N LYS A 89 16.14 -21.77 50.07
CA LYS A 89 16.29 -22.62 48.88
C LYS A 89 15.60 -21.86 47.75
N LYS A 90 16.37 -21.12 46.95
CA LYS A 90 15.91 -20.60 45.65
C LYS A 90 15.53 -21.84 44.87
N SER A 91 14.25 -22.16 44.85
CA SER A 91 13.70 -23.01 43.81
C SER A 91 14.08 -22.29 42.50
N LEU A 92 15.08 -22.81 41.86
CA LEU A 92 15.40 -22.46 40.48
C LEU A 92 14.15 -22.87 39.69
N LYS A 93 13.17 -21.97 39.61
CA LYS A 93 12.12 -22.11 38.60
C LYS A 93 12.88 -22.22 37.29
N PRO A 94 12.75 -23.34 36.60
CA PRO A 94 13.66 -23.64 35.51
C PRO A 94 13.55 -22.53 34.46
N LEU A 95 14.64 -21.80 34.22
CA LEU A 95 14.74 -20.73 33.20
C LEU A 95 14.25 -21.19 31.83
N TRP A 96 14.26 -22.51 31.61
CA TRP A 96 13.77 -23.11 30.37
C TRP A 96 12.25 -22.91 30.14
N ILE A 97 11.44 -22.69 31.19
CA ILE A 97 10.02 -22.41 31.07
C ILE A 97 9.83 -21.00 30.41
N TRP A 98 10.67 -20.04 30.77
CA TRP A 98 10.67 -18.72 30.12
C TRP A 98 11.17 -18.78 28.68
N GLY A 99 12.15 -19.63 28.40
CA GLY A 99 12.61 -19.92 27.05
C GLY A 99 11.54 -20.59 26.19
N LEU A 100 10.76 -21.53 26.74
CA LEU A 100 9.64 -22.15 26.05
C LEU A 100 8.50 -21.15 25.81
N ALA A 101 8.19 -20.28 26.79
CA ALA A 101 7.19 -19.23 26.60
C ALA A 101 7.60 -18.23 25.51
N ALA A 102 8.87 -17.79 25.50
CA ALA A 102 9.41 -16.91 24.46
C ALA A 102 9.42 -17.60 23.08
N ALA A 103 9.77 -18.88 23.00
CA ALA A 103 9.72 -19.63 21.76
C ALA A 103 8.28 -19.83 21.26
N ALA A 104 7.34 -20.10 22.18
CA ALA A 104 5.91 -20.22 21.83
C ALA A 104 5.31 -18.88 21.34
N THR A 105 5.67 -17.76 21.96
CA THR A 105 5.23 -16.43 21.50
C THR A 105 5.83 -16.05 20.14
N LEU A 106 7.10 -16.36 19.91
CA LEU A 106 7.76 -16.19 18.61
C LEU A 106 7.12 -17.09 17.54
N ALA A 107 6.89 -18.35 17.87
CA ALA A 107 6.24 -19.29 16.95
C ALA A 107 4.80 -18.85 16.63
N LEU A 108 4.05 -18.37 17.63
CA LEU A 108 2.72 -17.82 17.46
C LEU A 108 2.74 -16.55 16.61
N PHE A 109 3.70 -15.65 16.86
CA PHE A 109 3.89 -14.42 16.07
C PHE A 109 4.22 -14.73 14.60
N VAL A 110 5.16 -15.65 14.36
CA VAL A 110 5.50 -16.12 13.01
C VAL A 110 4.31 -16.80 12.34
N TRP A 111 3.57 -17.62 13.10
CA TRP A 111 2.37 -18.28 12.58
C TRP A 111 1.28 -17.29 12.19
N ILE A 112 0.98 -16.30 13.06
CA ILE A 112 0.01 -15.22 12.76
C ILE A 112 0.49 -14.38 11.57
N SER A 113 1.77 -14.00 11.52
CA SER A 113 2.35 -13.23 10.40
C SER A 113 2.22 -13.99 9.07
N ASN A 114 2.44 -15.31 9.09
CA ASN A 114 2.23 -16.15 7.90
C ASN A 114 0.76 -16.30 7.49
N LEU A 115 -0.19 -16.21 8.42
CA LEU A 115 -1.62 -16.24 8.13
C LEU A 115 -2.12 -14.91 7.53
N THR A 116 -1.47 -13.81 7.89
CA THR A 116 -1.86 -12.45 7.42
C THR A 116 -1.06 -11.98 6.21
N ALA A 117 -0.04 -12.73 5.79
CA ALA A 117 0.73 -12.40 4.60
C ALA A 117 -0.19 -12.31 3.37
N SER A 118 -0.13 -11.20 2.67
CA SER A 118 -0.81 -10.98 1.40
C SER A 118 0.22 -10.91 0.29
N ASP A 119 -0.11 -11.53 -0.84
CA ASP A 119 0.69 -11.49 -2.05
C ASP A 119 0.21 -10.34 -2.92
N LYS A 120 1.14 -9.52 -3.39
CA LYS A 120 0.86 -8.43 -4.30
C LYS A 120 1.49 -8.72 -5.66
N SER A 121 0.66 -8.68 -6.71
CA SER A 121 1.11 -8.70 -8.11
C SER A 121 0.82 -7.35 -8.75
N MET A 122 1.80 -6.80 -9.47
CA MET A 122 1.72 -5.48 -10.06
C MET A 122 2.23 -5.52 -11.51
N ALA A 123 1.55 -4.80 -12.39
CA ALA A 123 2.01 -4.41 -13.71
C ALA A 123 2.46 -2.94 -13.65
N ASN A 124 3.67 -2.66 -14.11
CA ASN A 124 4.21 -1.30 -14.18
C ASN A 124 3.61 -0.52 -15.36
N ALA A 125 3.98 0.77 -15.50
CA ALA A 125 3.69 1.54 -16.70
C ALA A 125 4.28 0.81 -17.93
N GLY A 126 3.55 0.81 -19.04
CA GLY A 126 3.92 0.11 -20.28
C GLY A 126 3.83 -1.42 -20.21
N GLU A 127 3.43 -2.00 -19.08
CA GLU A 127 3.42 -3.44 -18.87
C GLU A 127 1.98 -3.98 -18.74
N LYS A 128 1.71 -5.14 -19.37
CA LYS A 128 0.56 -5.97 -19.06
C LYS A 128 1.04 -7.26 -18.40
N LYS A 129 0.35 -7.69 -17.35
CA LYS A 129 0.78 -8.86 -16.59
C LYS A 129 -0.35 -9.85 -16.37
N GLU A 130 -0.11 -11.08 -16.76
CA GLU A 130 -1.02 -12.18 -16.44
C GLU A 130 -0.64 -12.82 -15.11
N VAL A 131 -1.64 -13.06 -14.26
CA VAL A 131 -1.53 -13.70 -12.96
C VAL A 131 -2.53 -14.83 -12.89
N VAL A 132 -2.05 -16.04 -12.63
CA VAL A 132 -2.90 -17.21 -12.35
C VAL A 132 -3.07 -17.30 -10.83
N LEU A 133 -4.32 -17.25 -10.38
CA LEU A 133 -4.67 -17.35 -8.96
C LEU A 133 -4.65 -18.80 -8.49
N PRO A 134 -4.55 -19.08 -7.17
CA PRO A 134 -4.44 -20.42 -6.62
C PRO A 134 -5.56 -21.40 -7.02
N GLU A 135 -6.73 -20.87 -7.37
CA GLU A 135 -7.91 -21.65 -7.81
C GLU A 135 -8.09 -21.66 -9.35
N GLU A 136 -7.00 -21.38 -10.07
CA GLU A 136 -6.90 -21.43 -11.54
C GLU A 136 -7.69 -20.35 -12.30
N SER A 137 -8.23 -19.32 -11.61
CA SER A 137 -8.71 -18.13 -12.30
C SER A 137 -7.55 -17.31 -12.84
N ALA A 138 -7.72 -16.76 -14.05
CA ALA A 138 -6.73 -15.90 -14.68
C ALA A 138 -7.13 -14.44 -14.52
N VAL A 139 -6.15 -13.59 -14.18
CA VAL A 139 -6.28 -12.14 -14.10
C VAL A 139 -5.23 -11.51 -14.99
N THR A 140 -5.64 -10.69 -15.94
CA THR A 140 -4.72 -9.86 -16.73
C THR A 140 -4.78 -8.44 -16.20
N LEU A 141 -3.66 -7.94 -15.70
CA LEU A 141 -3.50 -6.55 -15.23
C LEU A 141 -3.13 -5.66 -16.42
N ASN A 142 -3.81 -4.53 -16.55
CA ASN A 142 -3.39 -3.46 -17.45
C ASN A 142 -2.24 -2.64 -16.84
N ALA A 143 -1.62 -1.76 -17.62
CA ALA A 143 -0.55 -0.88 -17.16
C ALA A 143 -0.93 -0.11 -15.88
N GLU A 144 0.04 0.03 -14.97
CA GLU A 144 -0.13 0.66 -13.65
C GLU A 144 -1.29 0.09 -12.83
N SER A 145 -1.39 -1.25 -12.79
CA SER A 145 -2.43 -1.92 -12.03
C SER A 145 -1.86 -2.96 -11.08
N SER A 146 -2.54 -3.19 -9.97
CA SER A 146 -2.11 -4.20 -9.01
C SER A 146 -3.28 -4.95 -8.40
N ILE A 147 -3.05 -6.22 -8.07
CA ILE A 147 -3.92 -7.02 -7.21
C ILE A 147 -3.19 -7.44 -5.95
N THR A 148 -3.93 -7.49 -4.86
CA THR A 148 -3.46 -8.00 -3.57
C THR A 148 -4.44 -9.05 -3.07
N TYR A 149 -3.95 -10.23 -2.73
CA TYR A 149 -4.77 -11.34 -2.23
C TYR A 149 -3.98 -12.19 -1.23
N ARG A 150 -4.66 -13.11 -0.55
CA ARG A 150 -4.02 -14.05 0.40
C ARG A 150 -3.90 -15.41 -0.24
N ASP A 151 -2.73 -15.74 -0.75
CA ASP A 151 -2.46 -16.98 -1.50
C ASP A 151 -2.89 -18.23 -0.71
N LYS A 152 -2.45 -18.36 0.53
CA LYS A 152 -2.69 -19.54 1.39
C LYS A 152 -4.15 -19.83 1.70
N SER A 153 -5.00 -18.81 1.74
CA SER A 153 -6.43 -18.94 2.07
C SER A 153 -7.36 -18.68 0.87
N PHE A 154 -6.79 -18.39 -0.29
CA PHE A 154 -7.56 -17.95 -1.46
C PHE A 154 -8.60 -18.97 -1.92
N ASN A 155 -8.27 -20.25 -1.90
CA ASN A 155 -9.21 -21.32 -2.24
C ASN A 155 -10.44 -21.39 -1.34
N GLN A 156 -10.34 -20.87 -0.11
CA GLN A 156 -11.44 -20.84 0.87
C GLN A 156 -12.19 -19.49 0.85
N ASP A 157 -11.45 -18.40 0.65
CA ASP A 157 -11.97 -17.03 0.64
C ASP A 157 -11.45 -16.28 -0.60
N ARG A 158 -12.13 -16.50 -1.74
CA ARG A 158 -11.77 -15.98 -3.06
C ARG A 158 -11.98 -14.47 -3.15
N LYS A 159 -11.18 -13.72 -2.35
CA LYS A 159 -11.22 -12.26 -2.27
C LYS A 159 -9.88 -11.65 -2.63
N LEU A 160 -9.92 -10.63 -3.46
CA LEU A 160 -8.75 -9.82 -3.77
C LEU A 160 -9.10 -8.33 -3.76
N TYR A 161 -8.07 -7.52 -3.68
CA TYR A 161 -8.16 -6.07 -3.81
C TYR A 161 -7.49 -5.64 -5.11
N LEU A 162 -8.17 -4.82 -5.91
CA LEU A 162 -7.69 -4.28 -7.18
C LEU A 162 -7.48 -2.77 -7.08
N GLU A 163 -6.33 -2.32 -7.52
CA GLU A 163 -6.02 -0.94 -7.87
C GLU A 163 -5.73 -0.88 -9.37
N GLY A 164 -6.39 0.01 -10.11
CA GLY A 164 -6.17 0.14 -11.55
C GLY A 164 -7.22 -0.56 -12.39
N GLU A 165 -6.79 -1.26 -13.43
CA GLU A 165 -7.65 -1.98 -14.37
C GLU A 165 -7.19 -3.42 -14.56
N ALA A 166 -8.14 -4.35 -14.53
CA ALA A 166 -7.87 -5.75 -14.77
C ALA A 166 -9.04 -6.46 -15.44
N PHE A 167 -8.70 -7.41 -16.29
CA PHE A 167 -9.61 -8.39 -16.85
C PHE A 167 -9.53 -9.70 -16.06
N PHE A 168 -10.66 -10.23 -15.69
CA PHE A 168 -10.82 -11.44 -14.90
C PHE A 168 -11.51 -12.52 -15.71
N LYS A 169 -10.91 -13.70 -15.74
CA LYS A 169 -11.53 -14.94 -16.25
C LYS A 169 -11.64 -15.90 -15.08
N VAL A 170 -12.77 -15.78 -14.35
CA VAL A 170 -12.99 -16.49 -13.08
C VAL A 170 -13.55 -17.90 -13.33
N GLN A 171 -12.94 -18.89 -12.71
CA GLN A 171 -13.40 -20.28 -12.71
C GLN A 171 -14.74 -20.40 -11.95
N LYS A 172 -15.65 -21.23 -12.46
CA LYS A 172 -16.93 -21.51 -11.81
C LYS A 172 -16.72 -22.14 -10.43
N GLY A 173 -17.44 -21.64 -9.43
CA GLY A 173 -17.30 -22.15 -8.07
C GLY A 173 -17.99 -21.29 -7.02
N SER A 174 -17.38 -21.25 -5.83
CA SER A 174 -17.83 -20.38 -4.75
C SER A 174 -17.71 -18.90 -5.11
N THR A 175 -18.30 -18.05 -4.30
CA THR A 175 -18.26 -16.58 -4.48
C THR A 175 -16.82 -16.08 -4.64
N PHE A 176 -16.60 -15.29 -5.69
CA PHE A 176 -15.35 -14.59 -5.97
C PHE A 176 -15.62 -13.08 -5.84
N THR A 177 -14.80 -12.36 -5.10
CA THR A 177 -15.02 -10.95 -4.80
C THR A 177 -13.78 -10.12 -5.12
N VAL A 178 -13.98 -9.05 -5.91
CA VAL A 178 -12.98 -8.01 -6.18
C VAL A 178 -13.36 -6.78 -5.36
N HIS A 179 -12.52 -6.38 -4.43
CA HIS A 179 -12.63 -5.13 -3.71
C HIS A 179 -11.82 -4.04 -4.41
N THR A 180 -12.33 -2.83 -4.40
CA THR A 180 -11.63 -1.62 -4.89
C THR A 180 -11.96 -0.45 -3.97
N ASP A 181 -11.25 0.67 -4.09
CA ASP A 181 -11.60 1.91 -3.38
C ASP A 181 -12.96 2.50 -3.77
N TYR A 182 -13.50 2.07 -4.92
CA TYR A 182 -14.72 2.65 -5.48
C TYR A 182 -15.94 1.76 -5.35
N GLY A 183 -15.75 0.49 -5.02
CA GLY A 183 -16.82 -0.48 -4.93
C GLY A 183 -16.35 -1.92 -4.86
N THR A 184 -17.32 -2.82 -4.89
CA THR A 184 -17.10 -4.27 -4.82
C THR A 184 -17.79 -4.97 -5.98
N VAL A 185 -17.10 -5.96 -6.56
CA VAL A 185 -17.60 -6.79 -7.65
C VAL A 185 -17.66 -8.24 -7.18
N THR A 186 -18.81 -8.90 -7.36
CA THR A 186 -19.02 -10.28 -6.89
C THR A 186 -19.53 -11.15 -8.02
N VAL A 187 -18.91 -12.33 -8.21
CA VAL A 187 -19.24 -13.28 -9.28
C VAL A 187 -19.19 -14.73 -8.77
N LEU A 188 -19.67 -15.68 -9.59
CA LEU A 188 -19.58 -17.12 -9.34
C LEU A 188 -18.78 -17.87 -10.42
N GLY A 189 -18.40 -17.19 -11.51
CA GLY A 189 -17.68 -17.79 -12.64
C GLY A 189 -18.03 -17.06 -13.91
N THR A 190 -17.30 -16.00 -14.22
CA THR A 190 -17.59 -15.02 -15.26
C THR A 190 -16.29 -14.47 -15.84
N SER A 191 -16.38 -13.96 -17.08
CA SER A 191 -15.35 -13.10 -17.66
C SER A 191 -15.83 -11.66 -17.60
N PHE A 192 -15.05 -10.76 -16.97
CA PHE A 192 -15.42 -9.36 -16.79
C PHE A 192 -14.17 -8.48 -16.65
N ASN A 193 -14.30 -7.19 -17.00
CA ASN A 193 -13.29 -6.17 -16.80
C ASN A 193 -13.69 -5.24 -15.66
N VAL A 194 -12.73 -4.77 -14.89
CA VAL A 194 -12.92 -3.77 -13.84
C VAL A 194 -11.93 -2.64 -14.03
N ILE A 195 -12.43 -1.41 -14.12
CA ILE A 195 -11.66 -0.17 -14.03
C ILE A 195 -11.95 0.44 -12.67
N ALA A 196 -10.92 0.66 -11.86
CA ALA A 196 -11.01 1.25 -10.53
C ALA A 196 -9.82 2.21 -10.31
N ARG A 197 -9.82 3.33 -11.02
CA ARG A 197 -8.76 4.34 -10.98
C ARG A 197 -9.26 5.73 -11.40
N ASP A 198 -8.57 6.77 -11.04
CA ASP A 198 -8.83 8.18 -11.41
C ASP A 198 -10.24 8.67 -11.02
N GLY A 199 -10.86 8.03 -10.03
CA GLY A 199 -12.23 8.30 -9.60
C GLY A 199 -13.30 7.67 -10.49
N ARG A 200 -12.93 6.87 -11.48
CA ARG A 200 -13.81 6.06 -12.32
C ARG A 200 -13.92 4.66 -11.75
N PHE A 201 -15.13 4.16 -11.67
CA PHE A 201 -15.43 2.77 -11.39
C PHE A 201 -16.34 2.24 -12.46
N GLU A 202 -15.83 1.28 -13.22
CA GLU A 202 -16.59 0.64 -14.30
C GLU A 202 -16.37 -0.85 -14.28
N VAL A 203 -17.45 -1.59 -14.46
CA VAL A 203 -17.45 -3.04 -14.57
C VAL A 203 -18.16 -3.44 -15.84
N THR A 204 -17.46 -4.18 -16.70
CA THR A 204 -17.99 -4.67 -17.98
C THR A 204 -18.08 -6.19 -17.94
N CYS A 205 -19.26 -6.75 -18.22
CA CYS A 205 -19.50 -8.19 -18.20
C CYS A 205 -19.44 -8.78 -19.62
N TYR A 206 -18.55 -9.71 -19.85
CA TYR A 206 -18.42 -10.43 -21.12
C TYR A 206 -19.14 -11.77 -21.11
N THR A 207 -19.14 -12.49 -19.98
CA THR A 207 -19.87 -13.77 -19.82
C THR A 207 -20.51 -13.85 -18.44
N GLY A 208 -21.63 -14.53 -18.33
CA GLY A 208 -22.28 -14.82 -17.04
C GLY A 208 -23.01 -13.65 -16.41
N LYS A 209 -22.84 -13.48 -15.09
CA LYS A 209 -23.49 -12.44 -14.29
C LYS A 209 -22.53 -11.85 -13.26
N VAL A 210 -22.58 -10.54 -13.11
CA VAL A 210 -21.73 -9.78 -12.17
C VAL A 210 -22.61 -8.92 -11.29
N LYS A 211 -22.46 -9.02 -9.98
CA LYS A 211 -23.02 -8.10 -9.02
C LYS A 211 -22.01 -6.99 -8.76
N VAL A 212 -22.42 -5.75 -8.97
CA VAL A 212 -21.61 -4.54 -8.78
C VAL A 212 -22.21 -3.72 -7.65
N GLU A 213 -21.43 -3.33 -6.67
CA GLU A 213 -21.83 -2.54 -5.51
C GLU A 213 -20.89 -1.35 -5.36
N SER A 214 -21.39 -0.11 -5.49
CA SER A 214 -20.63 1.11 -5.23
C SER A 214 -20.89 1.68 -3.83
N SER A 215 -21.94 1.23 -3.17
CA SER A 215 -22.27 1.48 -1.77
C SER A 215 -23.33 0.45 -1.32
N PRO A 216 -23.59 0.31 0.00
CA PRO A 216 -24.61 -0.63 0.49
C PRO A 216 -26.03 -0.40 -0.07
N LYS A 217 -26.32 0.83 -0.54
CA LYS A 217 -27.63 1.21 -1.10
C LYS A 217 -27.62 1.26 -2.63
N GLU A 218 -26.47 1.13 -3.26
CA GLU A 218 -26.31 1.25 -4.71
C GLU A 218 -25.65 -0.01 -5.25
N GLN A 219 -26.47 -0.91 -5.77
CA GLN A 219 -26.04 -2.18 -6.32
C GLN A 219 -26.80 -2.50 -7.60
N GLN A 220 -26.13 -3.16 -8.54
CA GLN A 220 -26.69 -3.63 -9.79
C GLN A 220 -26.20 -5.03 -10.12
N ILE A 221 -27.02 -5.79 -10.81
CA ILE A 221 -26.61 -7.06 -11.44
C ILE A 221 -26.59 -6.83 -12.94
N ILE A 222 -25.43 -7.01 -13.54
CA ILE A 222 -25.22 -6.94 -14.99
C ILE A 222 -24.95 -8.32 -15.55
N THR A 223 -25.30 -8.49 -16.81
CA THR A 223 -25.12 -9.74 -17.59
C THR A 223 -24.24 -9.49 -18.80
N ALA A 224 -23.88 -10.54 -19.53
CA ALA A 224 -23.06 -10.41 -20.73
C ALA A 224 -23.60 -9.35 -21.69
N GLY A 225 -22.73 -8.47 -22.19
CA GLY A 225 -23.09 -7.33 -23.04
C GLY A 225 -23.56 -6.09 -22.25
N GLU A 226 -23.36 -6.06 -20.94
CA GLU A 226 -23.74 -4.92 -20.10
C GLU A 226 -22.56 -4.41 -19.31
N SER A 227 -22.58 -3.11 -19.03
CA SER A 227 -21.63 -2.47 -18.10
C SER A 227 -22.36 -1.63 -17.06
N ALA A 228 -21.71 -1.46 -15.90
CA ALA A 228 -22.11 -0.57 -14.83
C ALA A 228 -20.97 0.41 -14.55
N THR A 229 -21.25 1.71 -14.71
CA THR A 229 -20.25 2.78 -14.60
C THR A 229 -20.65 3.78 -13.53
N ARG A 230 -19.71 4.18 -12.70
CA ARG A 230 -19.82 5.31 -11.78
C ARG A 230 -18.68 6.29 -12.05
N SER A 231 -19.03 7.55 -12.31
CA SER A 231 -18.06 8.63 -12.48
C SER A 231 -17.71 9.34 -11.15
N LYS A 232 -16.69 10.19 -11.17
CA LYS A 232 -16.30 11.03 -10.01
C LYS A 232 -17.44 11.89 -9.48
N SER A 233 -18.25 12.44 -10.38
CA SER A 233 -19.33 13.39 -10.07
C SER A 233 -20.63 12.71 -9.64
N ASP A 234 -20.83 11.46 -10.03
CA ASP A 234 -22.08 10.73 -9.78
C ASP A 234 -21.80 9.49 -8.92
N LYS A 235 -22.48 9.42 -7.76
CA LYS A 235 -22.38 8.26 -6.88
C LYS A 235 -23.26 7.09 -7.33
N LYS A 236 -24.12 7.31 -8.33
CA LYS A 236 -25.04 6.32 -8.85
C LYS A 236 -24.36 5.45 -9.90
N LEU A 237 -24.69 4.18 -9.93
CA LEU A 237 -24.29 3.25 -10.98
C LEU A 237 -25.20 3.43 -12.21
N ASN A 238 -24.62 3.80 -13.33
CA ASN A 238 -25.30 3.91 -14.61
C ASN A 238 -25.03 2.64 -15.41
N ARG A 239 -26.11 2.01 -15.90
CA ARG A 239 -26.04 0.81 -16.72
C ARG A 239 -26.06 1.18 -18.19
N SER A 240 -25.21 0.54 -18.96
CA SER A 240 -25.20 0.62 -20.43
C SER A 240 -25.08 -0.78 -21.04
N THR A 241 -25.39 -0.87 -22.33
CA THR A 241 -25.29 -2.12 -23.11
C THR A 241 -24.31 -1.93 -24.24
N PHE A 242 -23.60 -2.97 -24.62
CA PHE A 242 -22.69 -3.02 -25.75
C PHE A 242 -22.83 -4.35 -26.49
N GLU A 243 -22.46 -4.38 -27.75
CA GLU A 243 -22.41 -5.62 -28.51
C GLU A 243 -21.15 -6.41 -28.15
N VAL A 244 -21.31 -7.66 -27.72
CA VAL A 244 -20.17 -8.53 -27.38
C VAL A 244 -19.60 -9.09 -28.68
N ILE A 245 -18.60 -8.43 -29.24
CA ILE A 245 -17.87 -8.86 -30.43
C ILE A 245 -16.73 -9.83 -30.06
N ALA A 246 -16.12 -9.62 -28.88
CA ALA A 246 -15.05 -10.44 -28.33
C ALA A 246 -15.29 -10.74 -26.84
N ASP A 247 -14.73 -11.86 -26.36
CA ASP A 247 -14.84 -12.28 -24.96
C ASP A 247 -13.86 -11.53 -24.02
N THR A 248 -13.08 -10.61 -24.56
CA THR A 248 -12.03 -9.85 -23.88
C THR A 248 -12.10 -8.37 -24.23
N PRO A 249 -11.65 -7.46 -23.35
CA PRO A 249 -11.58 -6.04 -23.65
C PRO A 249 -10.49 -5.70 -24.69
N ASP A 250 -10.75 -4.70 -25.52
CA ASP A 250 -9.87 -4.26 -26.62
C ASP A 250 -8.45 -3.92 -26.15
N TRP A 251 -8.29 -3.41 -24.93
CA TRP A 251 -6.98 -3.06 -24.38
C TRP A 251 -6.04 -4.27 -24.24
N MET A 252 -6.57 -5.48 -24.12
CA MET A 252 -5.73 -6.70 -24.12
C MET A 252 -5.00 -6.88 -25.46
N GLU A 253 -5.61 -6.46 -26.56
CA GLU A 253 -4.99 -6.39 -27.88
C GLU A 253 -4.23 -5.08 -28.14
N GLY A 254 -4.17 -4.19 -27.14
CA GLY A 254 -3.51 -2.90 -27.26
C GLY A 254 -4.33 -1.82 -27.94
N LYS A 255 -5.63 -1.98 -28.06
CA LYS A 255 -6.54 -1.02 -28.67
C LYS A 255 -7.29 -0.24 -27.60
N PHE A 256 -7.35 1.08 -27.74
CA PHE A 256 -7.98 2.00 -26.81
C PHE A 256 -8.93 2.91 -27.53
N SER A 257 -10.24 2.64 -27.41
CA SER A 257 -11.31 3.35 -28.11
C SER A 257 -12.06 4.27 -27.14
N TYR A 258 -12.35 5.49 -27.58
CA TYR A 258 -13.00 6.51 -26.79
C TYR A 258 -14.15 7.15 -27.53
N GLU A 259 -15.25 7.41 -26.84
CA GLU A 259 -16.38 8.16 -27.35
C GLU A 259 -16.71 9.28 -26.36
N ASN A 260 -16.59 10.54 -26.81
CA ASN A 260 -16.89 11.74 -26.03
C ASN A 260 -16.23 11.76 -24.61
N GLN A 261 -15.00 11.24 -24.50
CA GLN A 261 -14.27 11.20 -23.23
C GLN A 261 -13.45 12.47 -23.01
N PRO A 262 -13.24 12.92 -21.76
CA PRO A 262 -12.31 14.02 -21.49
C PRO A 262 -10.92 13.68 -22.02
N LEU A 263 -10.29 14.63 -22.72
CA LEU A 263 -8.94 14.43 -23.26
C LEU A 263 -7.93 14.08 -22.16
N VAL A 264 -8.09 14.63 -20.97
CA VAL A 264 -7.23 14.31 -19.83
C VAL A 264 -7.24 12.82 -19.49
N ASP A 265 -8.39 12.16 -19.59
CA ASP A 265 -8.50 10.71 -19.28
C ASP A 265 -7.82 9.87 -20.38
N VAL A 266 -7.91 10.32 -21.65
CA VAL A 266 -7.24 9.68 -22.80
C VAL A 266 -5.71 9.82 -22.68
N ILE A 267 -5.25 11.02 -22.32
CA ILE A 267 -3.82 11.28 -22.12
C ILE A 267 -3.28 10.49 -20.91
N SER A 268 -4.02 10.41 -19.80
CA SER A 268 -3.61 9.59 -18.66
C SER A 268 -3.46 8.12 -19.04
N GLU A 269 -4.32 7.61 -19.93
CA GLU A 269 -4.14 6.25 -20.44
C GLU A 269 -2.92 6.11 -21.35
N LEU A 270 -2.67 7.09 -22.24
CA LEU A 270 -1.47 7.12 -23.07
C LEU A 270 -0.20 7.13 -22.20
N GLU A 271 -0.16 7.96 -21.16
CA GLU A 271 0.96 8.03 -20.20
C GLU A 271 1.24 6.66 -19.59
N ARG A 272 0.20 5.96 -19.13
CA ARG A 272 0.31 4.61 -18.55
C ARG A 272 0.83 3.58 -19.56
N GLN A 273 0.33 3.62 -20.79
CA GLN A 273 0.69 2.63 -21.81
C GLN A 273 2.10 2.78 -22.37
N TYR A 274 2.68 3.98 -22.28
CA TYR A 274 3.99 4.28 -22.86
C TYR A 274 5.06 4.70 -21.84
N ASP A 275 4.71 4.74 -20.54
CA ASP A 275 5.60 5.21 -19.46
C ASP A 275 6.18 6.61 -19.75
N ILE A 276 5.30 7.54 -20.11
CA ILE A 276 5.65 8.92 -20.43
C ILE A 276 4.85 9.91 -19.60
N ASN A 277 5.27 11.17 -19.58
CA ASN A 277 4.52 12.26 -18.96
C ASN A 277 4.21 13.33 -20.00
N VAL A 278 2.92 13.69 -20.14
CA VAL A 278 2.42 14.65 -21.13
C VAL A 278 1.95 15.91 -20.42
N LYS A 279 2.48 17.05 -20.81
CA LYS A 279 2.02 18.35 -20.30
C LYS A 279 0.87 18.86 -21.15
N LEU A 280 -0.35 18.76 -20.62
CA LEU A 280 -1.52 19.40 -21.21
C LEU A 280 -1.62 20.87 -20.79
N GLU A 281 -1.78 21.76 -21.75
CA GLU A 281 -2.15 23.15 -21.46
C GLU A 281 -3.52 23.23 -20.78
N ALA A 282 -3.69 24.22 -19.88
CA ALA A 282 -4.88 24.32 -19.04
C ALA A 282 -6.21 24.35 -19.84
N GLY A 283 -6.22 24.98 -21.02
CA GLY A 283 -7.41 25.07 -21.89
C GLY A 283 -7.78 23.78 -22.61
N LEU A 284 -6.92 22.78 -22.61
CA LEU A 284 -7.16 21.50 -23.31
C LEU A 284 -7.80 20.43 -22.42
N LYS A 285 -7.80 20.61 -21.10
CA LYS A 285 -8.27 19.61 -20.15
C LYS A 285 -9.75 19.25 -20.29
N ASP A 286 -10.55 20.23 -20.70
CA ASP A 286 -12.01 20.07 -20.84
C ASP A 286 -12.42 19.60 -22.23
N LEU A 287 -11.49 19.49 -23.19
CA LEU A 287 -11.77 18.97 -24.51
C LEU A 287 -12.27 17.54 -24.45
N LYS A 288 -13.18 17.22 -25.37
CA LYS A 288 -13.69 15.86 -25.54
C LYS A 288 -13.04 15.22 -26.75
N TYR A 289 -12.65 13.97 -26.59
CA TYR A 289 -12.05 13.16 -27.62
C TYR A 289 -12.96 12.01 -28.01
N THR A 290 -13.09 11.79 -29.29
CA THR A 290 -13.69 10.59 -29.89
C THR A 290 -12.70 10.05 -30.93
N GLY A 291 -12.27 8.82 -30.76
CA GLY A 291 -11.27 8.20 -31.62
C GLY A 291 -10.65 6.98 -30.96
N LEU A 292 -9.59 6.49 -31.53
CA LEU A 292 -8.84 5.36 -31.00
C LEU A 292 -7.33 5.64 -31.07
N PHE A 293 -6.57 4.95 -30.20
CA PHE A 293 -5.14 4.76 -30.41
C PHE A 293 -4.76 3.30 -30.10
N GLU A 294 -3.60 2.88 -30.59
CA GLU A 294 -3.06 1.53 -30.33
C GLU A 294 -1.74 1.62 -29.57
N SER A 295 -1.52 0.72 -28.61
CA SER A 295 -0.21 0.57 -27.97
C SER A 295 0.78 -0.09 -28.94
N GLY A 296 2.02 0.40 -28.97
CA GLY A 296 3.07 -0.16 -29.82
C GLY A 296 3.83 0.90 -30.63
N ASN A 297 3.20 2.01 -30.97
CA ASN A 297 3.88 3.13 -31.62
C ASN A 297 3.37 4.48 -31.05
N LEU A 298 4.21 5.13 -30.24
CA LEU A 298 3.87 6.38 -29.57
C LEU A 298 3.56 7.52 -30.55
N ASP A 299 4.34 7.66 -31.62
CA ASP A 299 4.13 8.74 -32.61
C ASP A 299 2.77 8.59 -33.30
N SER A 300 2.41 7.37 -33.65
CA SER A 300 1.08 7.07 -34.21
C SER A 300 -0.04 7.34 -33.22
N ALA A 301 0.11 6.96 -31.94
CA ALA A 301 -0.88 7.20 -30.92
C ALA A 301 -1.07 8.71 -30.66
N LEU A 302 0.02 9.47 -30.55
CA LEU A 302 -0.01 10.92 -30.42
C LEU A 302 -0.68 11.57 -31.63
N TYR A 303 -0.34 11.14 -32.85
CA TYR A 303 -0.97 11.65 -34.07
C TYR A 303 -2.47 11.40 -34.08
N LEU A 304 -2.93 10.19 -33.77
CA LEU A 304 -4.35 9.83 -33.74
C LEU A 304 -5.13 10.62 -32.69
N ILE A 305 -4.51 10.99 -31.56
CA ILE A 305 -5.14 11.78 -30.52
C ILE A 305 -5.15 13.28 -30.88
N THR A 306 -4.05 13.80 -31.42
CA THR A 306 -3.89 15.25 -31.63
C THR A 306 -4.52 15.74 -32.94
N TRP A 307 -4.46 14.94 -34.01
CA TRP A 307 -4.95 15.34 -35.35
C TRP A 307 -6.44 15.70 -35.37
N PRO A 308 -7.40 14.93 -34.78
CA PRO A 308 -8.81 15.27 -34.78
C PRO A 308 -9.14 16.59 -34.03
N LEU A 309 -8.27 16.95 -33.09
CA LEU A 309 -8.42 18.11 -32.23
C LEU A 309 -7.62 19.31 -32.74
N HIS A 310 -6.95 19.21 -33.90
CA HIS A 310 -6.05 20.22 -34.47
C HIS A 310 -4.95 20.69 -33.50
N LEU A 311 -4.47 19.79 -32.62
CA LEU A 311 -3.39 20.06 -31.67
C LEU A 311 -2.03 19.75 -32.31
N LYS A 312 -0.98 20.38 -31.78
CA LYS A 312 0.41 20.02 -32.08
C LYS A 312 0.97 19.17 -30.96
N SER A 313 1.59 18.08 -31.31
CA SER A 313 2.36 17.21 -30.41
C SER A 313 3.82 17.63 -30.39
#